data_655f2aa674d555db95e9d09ca2c3fbdf
#
_entry.id   655f2aa674d555db95e9d09ca2c3fbdf
#
_cell.length_a   1.000
_cell.length_b   1.000
_cell.length_c   1.000
_cell.angle_alpha   90.00
_cell.angle_beta   90.00
_cell.angle_gamma   90.00
#
_symmetry.space_group_name_H-M   'P 1'
#
loop_
_entity.id
_entity.type
_entity.pdbx_description
1 polymer ?
#
loop_
_entity_poly.entity_id
_entity_poly.type
_entity_poly.pdbx_seq_one_letter_code
_entity_poly.pdbx_strand_id
1 'polypeptide(L)'
;MTAPEGSARRKDGPSIHVVRARKLLAGGAVGGLAATALCLIIFGIVGGYSGFISAALAAAMVLFFYGVGQYVMVLFADAGARTLLTVSMSSYTARVVILGLILVLYNRYREAWPALQPIAIFITTIAVVAGWLVVEVFIFSRLRIGVYDTEYVAPVGRESDQ
;
A
#
# COMPACT_ATOMS: atom_id res chain seq x y z
N MET A 1 19.93 49.32 -16.30
CA MET A 1 18.61 48.99 -15.75
C MET A 1 18.55 47.48 -15.72
N THR A 2 18.99 46.87 -14.60
CA THR A 2 19.12 45.44 -14.41
C THR A 2 17.81 44.91 -13.88
N ALA A 3 17.13 44.02 -14.61
CA ALA A 3 15.95 43.31 -14.18
C ALA A 3 16.29 42.43 -12.98
N PRO A 4 15.43 42.36 -11.93
CA PRO A 4 15.66 41.44 -10.85
C PRO A 4 15.33 40.03 -11.33
N GLU A 5 16.35 39.17 -11.34
CA GLU A 5 16.16 37.71 -11.44
C GLU A 5 15.33 37.24 -10.25
N GLY A 6 14.02 37.07 -10.51
CA GLY A 6 13.13 36.39 -9.64
C GLY A 6 13.59 34.93 -9.52
N SER A 7 14.48 34.65 -8.56
CA SER A 7 14.81 33.29 -8.18
C SER A 7 13.53 32.55 -7.82
N ALA A 8 13.04 31.72 -8.74
CA ALA A 8 11.99 30.75 -8.46
C ALA A 8 12.47 29.87 -7.31
N ARG A 9 12.04 30.22 -6.11
CA ARG A 9 12.32 29.52 -4.87
C ARG A 9 11.80 28.08 -5.05
N ARG A 10 12.73 27.20 -5.43
CA ARG A 10 12.49 25.76 -5.45
C ARG A 10 11.96 25.39 -4.07
N LYS A 11 10.69 25.03 -3.97
CA LYS A 11 10.13 24.49 -2.73
C LYS A 11 10.77 23.12 -2.51
N ASP A 12 11.82 23.08 -1.67
CA ASP A 12 12.53 21.87 -1.27
C ASP A 12 11.69 21.00 -0.31
N GLY A 13 10.46 20.71 -0.68
CA GLY A 13 9.55 19.83 0.06
C GLY A 13 9.09 18.66 -0.80
N PRO A 14 8.79 17.52 -0.18
CA PRO A 14 8.21 16.38 -0.91
C PRO A 14 6.92 16.83 -1.60
N SER A 15 6.70 16.37 -2.83
CA SER A 15 5.50 16.71 -3.60
C SER A 15 4.23 16.34 -2.85
N ILE A 16 3.13 17.04 -3.15
CA ILE A 16 1.84 16.80 -2.51
C ILE A 16 1.37 15.35 -2.74
N HIS A 17 1.78 14.75 -3.87
CA HIS A 17 1.49 13.36 -4.22
C HIS A 17 2.20 12.37 -3.29
N VAL A 18 3.48 12.61 -2.98
CA VAL A 18 4.27 11.79 -2.04
C VAL A 18 3.69 11.90 -0.62
N VAL A 19 3.28 13.10 -0.19
CA VAL A 19 2.68 13.29 1.14
C VAL A 19 1.35 12.55 1.25
N ARG A 20 0.50 12.60 0.22
CA ARG A 20 -0.78 11.87 0.17
C ARG A 20 -0.55 10.36 0.17
N ALA A 21 0.38 9.85 -0.65
CA ALA A 21 0.71 8.44 -0.70
C ALA A 21 1.25 7.91 0.64
N ARG A 22 2.08 8.68 1.35
CA ARG A 22 2.56 8.33 2.70
C ARG A 22 1.44 8.29 3.73
N LYS A 23 0.46 9.19 3.67
CA LYS A 23 -0.71 9.16 4.56
C LYS A 23 -1.57 7.92 4.32
N LEU A 24 -1.76 7.51 3.07
CA LEU A 24 -2.50 6.29 2.73
C LEU A 24 -1.74 5.05 3.23
N LEU A 25 -0.42 4.99 3.01
CA LEU A 25 0.42 3.90 3.53
C LEU A 25 0.33 3.80 5.06
N ALA A 26 0.49 4.91 5.77
CA ALA A 26 0.44 4.92 7.23
C ALA A 26 -0.93 4.49 7.75
N GLY A 27 -2.01 4.98 7.13
CA GLY A 27 -3.37 4.63 7.51
C GLY A 27 -3.70 3.16 7.25
N GLY A 28 -3.37 2.66 6.06
CA GLY A 28 -3.53 1.24 5.72
C GLY A 28 -2.75 0.33 6.69
N ALA A 29 -1.50 0.71 7.01
CA ALA A 29 -0.69 -0.01 7.98
C ALA A 29 -1.35 -0.07 9.38
N VAL A 30 -1.91 1.04 9.86
CA VAL A 30 -2.65 1.06 11.14
C VAL A 30 -3.86 0.12 11.10
N GLY A 31 -4.65 0.16 10.01
CA GLY A 31 -5.81 -0.73 9.85
C GLY A 31 -5.40 -2.20 9.78
N GLY A 32 -4.37 -2.53 9.02
CA GLY A 32 -3.84 -3.88 8.91
C GLY A 32 -3.26 -4.39 10.25
N LEU A 33 -2.52 -3.56 10.97
CA LEU A 33 -1.96 -3.92 12.29
C LEU A 33 -3.07 -4.11 13.34
N ALA A 34 -4.11 -3.27 13.34
CA ALA A 34 -5.23 -3.44 14.25
C ALA A 34 -5.99 -4.76 13.99
N ALA A 35 -6.25 -5.08 12.72
CA ALA A 35 -6.86 -6.35 12.34
C ALA A 35 -5.96 -7.53 12.69
N THR A 36 -4.64 -7.40 12.52
CA THR A 36 -3.65 -8.41 12.91
C THR A 36 -3.72 -8.68 14.41
N ALA A 37 -3.66 -7.63 15.23
CA ALA A 37 -3.72 -7.78 16.69
C ALA A 37 -5.00 -8.50 17.12
N LEU A 38 -6.15 -8.13 16.54
CA LEU A 38 -7.42 -8.78 16.81
C LEU A 38 -7.39 -10.26 16.44
N CYS A 39 -6.89 -10.62 15.26
CA CYS A 39 -6.79 -12.02 14.82
C CYS A 39 -5.84 -12.84 15.68
N LEU A 40 -4.69 -12.27 16.09
CA LEU A 40 -3.74 -12.94 16.98
C LEU A 40 -4.36 -13.27 18.34
N ILE A 41 -5.14 -12.35 18.90
CA ILE A 41 -5.85 -12.58 20.15
C ILE A 41 -6.89 -13.67 19.98
N ILE A 42 -7.76 -13.58 18.98
CA ILE A 42 -8.84 -14.55 18.74
C ILE A 42 -8.27 -15.94 18.50
N PHE A 43 -7.34 -16.09 17.56
CA PHE A 43 -6.77 -17.40 17.22
C PHE A 43 -5.79 -17.92 18.27
N GLY A 44 -5.18 -17.04 19.06
CA GLY A 44 -4.42 -17.44 20.25
C GLY A 44 -5.28 -18.08 21.32
N ILE A 45 -6.50 -17.55 21.54
CA ILE A 45 -7.44 -18.09 22.51
C ILE A 45 -8.13 -19.38 21.99
N VAL A 46 -8.62 -19.36 20.76
CA VAL A 46 -9.42 -20.46 20.19
C VAL A 46 -8.55 -21.62 19.70
N GLY A 47 -7.44 -21.32 19.04
CA GLY A 47 -6.55 -22.30 18.40
C GLY A 47 -5.26 -22.56 19.16
N GLY A 48 -5.05 -21.89 20.30
CA GLY A 48 -3.83 -21.97 21.08
C GLY A 48 -2.58 -21.55 20.29
N TYR A 49 -1.45 -22.18 20.60
CA TYR A 49 -0.17 -21.85 19.96
C TYR A 49 -0.17 -22.05 18.43
N SER A 50 -0.85 -23.10 17.95
CA SER A 50 -0.98 -23.40 16.51
C SER A 50 -1.80 -22.34 15.77
N GLY A 51 -2.93 -21.91 16.36
CA GLY A 51 -3.76 -20.83 15.83
C GLY A 51 -3.02 -19.50 15.80
N PHE A 52 -2.29 -19.17 16.88
CA PHE A 52 -1.49 -17.95 16.98
C PHE A 52 -0.40 -17.88 15.89
N ILE A 53 0.39 -18.95 15.71
CA ILE A 53 1.45 -18.97 14.69
C ILE A 53 0.84 -18.88 13.29
N SER A 54 -0.27 -19.58 13.03
CA SER A 54 -0.94 -19.52 11.74
C SER A 54 -1.44 -18.13 11.40
N ALA A 55 -2.04 -17.44 12.36
CA ALA A 55 -2.49 -16.06 12.22
C ALA A 55 -1.31 -15.08 12.06
N ALA A 56 -0.22 -15.27 12.82
CA ALA A 56 0.97 -14.44 12.73
C ALA A 56 1.64 -14.56 11.36
N LEU A 57 1.76 -15.78 10.83
CA LEU A 57 2.33 -16.02 9.51
C LEU A 57 1.48 -15.36 8.41
N ALA A 58 0.16 -15.55 8.45
CA ALA A 58 -0.76 -14.96 7.49
C ALA A 58 -0.71 -13.43 7.53
N ALA A 59 -0.76 -12.84 8.72
CA ALA A 59 -0.70 -11.40 8.90
C ALA A 59 0.64 -10.82 8.41
N ALA A 60 1.77 -11.46 8.75
CA ALA A 60 3.09 -11.04 8.31
C ALA A 60 3.19 -11.03 6.78
N MET A 61 2.69 -12.07 6.11
CA MET A 61 2.65 -12.12 4.64
C MET A 61 1.82 -10.99 4.05
N VAL A 62 0.60 -10.77 4.54
CA VAL A 62 -0.28 -9.72 4.02
C VAL A 62 0.35 -8.35 4.23
N LEU A 63 0.80 -8.04 5.44
CA LEU A 63 1.42 -6.75 5.76
C LEU A 63 2.68 -6.50 4.94
N PHE A 64 3.51 -7.51 4.73
CA PHE A 64 4.68 -7.41 3.88
C PHE A 64 4.31 -7.06 2.42
N PHE A 65 3.38 -7.81 1.83
CA PHE A 65 3.00 -7.59 0.43
C PHE A 65 2.27 -6.25 0.22
N TYR A 66 1.40 -5.86 1.15
CA TYR A 66 0.73 -4.56 1.07
C TYR A 66 1.70 -3.42 1.35
N GLY A 67 2.54 -3.55 2.36
CA GLY A 67 3.55 -2.54 2.71
C GLY A 67 4.54 -2.30 1.58
N VAL A 68 5.11 -3.37 1.00
CA VAL A 68 6.02 -3.26 -0.16
C VAL A 68 5.31 -2.65 -1.37
N GLY A 69 4.10 -3.08 -1.67
CA GLY A 69 3.34 -2.54 -2.81
C GLY A 69 3.05 -1.05 -2.66
N GLN A 70 2.63 -0.61 -1.47
CA GLN A 70 2.39 0.80 -1.18
C GLN A 70 3.69 1.62 -1.13
N TYR A 71 4.78 1.03 -0.61
CA TYR A 71 6.09 1.69 -0.63
C TYR A 71 6.58 1.95 -2.05
N VAL A 72 6.43 0.97 -2.95
CA VAL A 72 6.73 1.14 -4.38
C VAL A 72 5.90 2.27 -4.99
N MET A 73 4.59 2.36 -4.67
CA MET A 73 3.75 3.46 -5.13
C MET A 73 4.22 4.83 -4.62
N VAL A 74 4.73 4.91 -3.37
CA VAL A 74 5.31 6.16 -2.84
C VAL A 74 6.57 6.57 -3.60
N LEU A 75 7.43 5.61 -3.96
CA LEU A 75 8.66 5.87 -4.72
C LEU A 75 8.38 6.43 -6.12
N PHE A 76 7.31 5.96 -6.75
CA PHE A 76 6.93 6.36 -8.11
C PHE A 76 5.80 7.40 -8.13
N ALA A 77 5.43 8.00 -6.98
CA ALA A 77 4.32 8.95 -6.89
C ALA A 77 4.47 10.19 -7.80
N ASP A 78 5.71 10.58 -8.11
CA ASP A 78 6.03 11.71 -9.00
C ASP A 78 6.31 11.27 -10.46
N ALA A 79 6.19 9.96 -10.75
CA ALA A 79 6.35 9.46 -12.10
C ALA A 79 5.12 9.76 -12.95
N GLY A 80 5.32 9.90 -14.26
CA GLY A 80 4.20 10.10 -15.19
C GLY A 80 3.18 8.97 -15.14
N ALA A 81 1.94 9.26 -15.52
CA ALA A 81 0.80 8.34 -15.44
C ALA A 81 1.07 6.96 -16.10
N ARG A 82 1.81 6.93 -17.20
CA ARG A 82 2.18 5.69 -17.91
C ARG A 82 3.09 4.81 -17.05
N THR A 83 4.09 5.41 -16.41
CA THR A 83 5.01 4.70 -15.51
C THR A 83 4.28 4.16 -14.29
N LEU A 84 3.41 4.96 -13.67
CA LEU A 84 2.56 4.54 -12.55
C LEU A 84 1.69 3.33 -12.91
N LEU A 85 1.06 3.35 -14.08
CA LEU A 85 0.23 2.24 -14.56
C LEU A 85 1.05 0.97 -14.75
N THR A 86 2.23 1.07 -15.39
CA THR A 86 3.12 -0.08 -15.60
C THR A 86 3.62 -0.65 -14.28
N VAL A 87 4.05 0.20 -13.34
CA VAL A 87 4.53 -0.22 -12.02
C VAL A 87 3.40 -0.88 -11.21
N SER A 88 2.18 -0.32 -11.26
CA SER A 88 1.00 -0.92 -10.61
C SER A 88 0.70 -2.30 -11.14
N MET A 89 0.64 -2.46 -12.47
CA MET A 89 0.34 -3.74 -13.10
C MET A 89 1.42 -4.77 -12.80
N SER A 90 2.71 -4.41 -12.91
CA SER A 90 3.82 -5.29 -12.56
C SER A 90 3.81 -5.69 -11.09
N SER A 91 3.56 -4.75 -10.17
CA SER A 91 3.47 -5.02 -8.74
C SER A 91 2.31 -5.97 -8.42
N TYR A 92 1.14 -5.77 -9.06
CA TYR A 92 0.00 -6.65 -8.88
C TYR A 92 0.28 -8.06 -9.41
N THR A 93 0.83 -8.17 -10.63
CA THR A 93 1.20 -9.45 -11.22
C THR A 93 2.21 -10.20 -10.37
N ALA A 94 3.28 -9.52 -9.93
CA ALA A 94 4.28 -10.12 -9.04
C ALA A 94 3.64 -10.66 -7.75
N ARG A 95 2.71 -9.91 -7.15
CA ARG A 95 1.98 -10.31 -5.94
C ARG A 95 1.18 -11.59 -6.17
N VAL A 96 0.41 -11.66 -7.26
CA VAL A 96 -0.39 -12.84 -7.60
C VAL A 96 0.49 -14.05 -7.84
N VAL A 97 1.60 -13.90 -8.57
CA VAL A 97 2.55 -14.99 -8.85
C VAL A 97 3.19 -15.50 -7.57
N ILE A 98 3.65 -14.61 -6.70
CA ILE A 98 4.30 -15.00 -5.44
C ILE A 98 3.32 -15.69 -4.50
N LEU A 99 2.10 -15.16 -4.36
CA LEU A 99 1.06 -15.79 -3.54
C LEU A 99 0.67 -17.17 -4.09
N GLY A 100 0.54 -17.30 -5.41
CA GLY A 100 0.30 -18.58 -6.07
C GLY A 100 1.41 -19.59 -5.80
N LEU A 101 2.68 -19.15 -5.90
CA LEU A 101 3.83 -20.00 -5.62
C LEU A 101 3.86 -20.45 -4.15
N ILE A 102 3.58 -19.55 -3.21
CA ILE A 102 3.51 -19.89 -1.78
C ILE A 102 2.40 -20.91 -1.53
N LEU A 103 1.23 -20.76 -2.16
CA LEU A 103 0.12 -21.69 -2.02
C LEU A 103 0.48 -23.08 -2.57
N VAL A 104 1.14 -23.16 -3.73
CA VAL A 104 1.63 -24.43 -4.31
C VAL A 104 2.66 -25.06 -3.39
N LEU A 105 3.61 -24.28 -2.87
CA LEU A 105 4.64 -24.75 -1.97
C LEU A 105 4.04 -25.28 -0.65
N TYR A 106 3.08 -24.55 -0.08
CA TYR A 106 2.35 -24.98 1.12
C TYR A 106 1.61 -26.30 0.88
N ASN A 107 0.90 -26.44 -0.25
CA ASN A 107 0.17 -27.66 -0.56
C ASN A 107 1.12 -28.86 -0.77
N ARG A 108 2.29 -28.63 -1.35
CA ARG A 108 3.28 -29.70 -1.58
C ARG A 108 3.95 -30.19 -0.28
N TYR A 109 4.16 -29.30 0.67
CA TYR A 109 4.84 -29.59 1.95
C TYR A 109 3.86 -29.60 3.15
N ARG A 110 2.58 -29.81 2.91
CA ARG A 110 1.55 -29.75 3.94
C ARG A 110 1.82 -30.68 5.12
N GLU A 111 2.38 -31.86 4.86
CA GLU A 111 2.72 -32.86 5.91
C GLU A 111 3.88 -32.41 6.80
N ALA A 112 4.77 -31.56 6.29
CA ALA A 112 5.90 -31.04 7.05
C ALA A 112 5.49 -29.91 8.03
N TRP A 113 4.25 -29.37 7.91
CA TRP A 113 3.76 -28.25 8.70
C TRP A 113 2.44 -28.57 9.42
N PRO A 114 2.36 -29.65 10.20
CA PRO A 114 1.10 -30.09 10.84
C PRO A 114 0.57 -29.08 11.89
N ALA A 115 1.43 -28.18 12.34
CA ALA A 115 1.06 -27.14 13.32
C ALA A 115 0.27 -25.99 12.72
N LEU A 116 0.18 -25.85 11.39
CA LEU A 116 -0.53 -24.75 10.76
C LEU A 116 -2.02 -25.07 10.56
N GLN A 117 -2.86 -24.16 11.00
CA GLN A 117 -4.32 -24.24 10.85
C GLN A 117 -4.78 -23.47 9.59
N PRO A 118 -5.22 -24.14 8.51
CA PRO A 118 -5.62 -23.48 7.27
C PRO A 118 -6.72 -22.45 7.45
N ILE A 119 -7.70 -22.73 8.34
CA ILE A 119 -8.81 -21.83 8.62
C ILE A 119 -8.31 -20.54 9.27
N ALA A 120 -7.36 -20.61 10.22
CA ALA A 120 -6.79 -19.45 10.86
C ALA A 120 -6.02 -18.57 9.84
N ILE A 121 -5.24 -19.20 8.93
CA ILE A 121 -4.54 -18.50 7.85
C ILE A 121 -5.53 -17.78 6.95
N PHE A 122 -6.56 -18.47 6.48
CA PHE A 122 -7.55 -17.93 5.55
C PHE A 122 -8.32 -16.74 6.15
N ILE A 123 -8.88 -16.91 7.36
CA ILE A 123 -9.65 -15.85 8.03
C ILE A 123 -8.76 -14.66 8.35
N THR A 124 -7.54 -14.87 8.86
CA THR A 124 -6.60 -13.78 9.16
C THR A 124 -6.22 -13.02 7.91
N THR A 125 -5.94 -13.71 6.80
CA THR A 125 -5.63 -13.07 5.53
C THR A 125 -6.74 -12.13 5.10
N ILE A 126 -8.00 -12.60 5.10
CA ILE A 126 -9.16 -11.78 4.72
C ILE A 126 -9.33 -10.61 5.69
N ALA A 127 -9.26 -10.85 7.00
CA ALA A 127 -9.46 -9.82 8.01
C ALA A 127 -8.41 -8.70 7.92
N VAL A 128 -7.13 -9.06 7.72
CA VAL A 128 -6.04 -8.08 7.61
C VAL A 128 -6.15 -7.28 6.31
N VAL A 129 -6.48 -7.92 5.19
CA VAL A 129 -6.74 -7.24 3.91
C VAL A 129 -7.93 -6.29 4.04
N ALA A 130 -9.04 -6.76 4.62
CA ALA A 130 -10.22 -5.93 4.82
C ALA A 130 -9.94 -4.75 5.76
N GLY A 131 -9.23 -4.97 6.87
CA GLY A 131 -8.84 -3.92 7.80
C GLY A 131 -7.96 -2.86 7.14
N TRP A 132 -7.02 -3.28 6.31
CA TRP A 132 -6.19 -2.37 5.51
C TRP A 132 -7.04 -1.53 4.56
N LEU A 133 -7.86 -2.19 3.73
CA LEU A 133 -8.69 -1.52 2.72
C LEU A 133 -9.72 -0.56 3.33
N VAL A 134 -10.38 -0.94 4.42
CA VAL A 134 -11.39 -0.09 5.09
C VAL A 134 -10.76 1.21 5.54
N VAL A 135 -9.60 1.15 6.19
CA VAL A 135 -8.91 2.38 6.65
C VAL A 135 -8.36 3.18 5.47
N GLU A 136 -7.82 2.52 4.45
CA GLU A 136 -7.33 3.19 3.24
C GLU A 136 -8.45 3.95 2.51
N VAL A 137 -9.60 3.30 2.29
CA VAL A 137 -10.79 3.93 1.68
C VAL A 137 -11.34 5.06 2.56
N PHE A 138 -11.36 4.87 3.89
CA PHE A 138 -11.80 5.92 4.81
C PHE A 138 -10.89 7.15 4.75
N ILE A 139 -9.58 6.97 4.74
CA ILE A 139 -8.63 8.07 4.61
C ILE A 139 -8.77 8.72 3.23
N PHE A 140 -8.87 7.91 2.17
CA PHE A 140 -9.07 8.42 0.82
C PHE A 140 -10.34 9.28 0.70
N SER A 141 -11.45 8.85 1.30
CA SER A 141 -12.70 9.62 1.31
C SER A 141 -12.61 10.92 2.10
N ARG A 142 -11.73 10.98 3.11
CA ARG A 142 -11.45 12.18 3.91
C ARG A 142 -10.48 13.14 3.24
N LEU A 143 -9.59 12.63 2.40
CA LEU A 143 -8.75 13.45 1.54
C LEU A 143 -9.67 14.01 0.44
N ARG A 144 -10.22 15.21 0.65
CA ARG A 144 -10.94 15.97 -0.38
C ARG A 144 -9.97 16.22 -1.55
N ILE A 145 -9.88 15.25 -2.43
CA ILE A 145 -9.16 15.41 -3.70
C ILE A 145 -10.12 16.17 -4.60
N GLY A 146 -9.94 17.50 -4.68
CA GLY A 146 -10.63 18.30 -5.67
C GLY A 146 -10.28 17.74 -7.05
N VAL A 147 -11.27 17.29 -7.80
CA VAL A 147 -11.12 16.73 -9.17
C VAL A 147 -10.46 17.77 -10.10
N TYR A 148 -10.36 19.01 -9.66
CA TYR A 148 -9.80 20.17 -10.36
C TYR A 148 -8.58 20.80 -9.67
N ASP A 149 -7.92 20.13 -8.72
CA ASP A 149 -6.59 20.55 -8.26
C ASP A 149 -5.53 20.19 -9.33
N THR A 150 -5.78 20.61 -10.54
CA THR A 150 -4.72 20.86 -11.50
C THR A 150 -4.10 22.18 -11.05
N GLU A 151 -2.99 22.10 -10.35
CA GLU A 151 -1.99 23.18 -10.36
C GLU A 151 -1.43 23.21 -11.79
N TYR A 152 -2.28 23.68 -12.70
CA TYR A 152 -1.88 24.00 -14.07
C TYR A 152 -0.99 25.23 -13.95
N VAL A 153 0.30 25.01 -13.80
CA VAL A 153 1.30 26.02 -14.12
C VAL A 153 1.22 26.19 -15.63
N ALA A 154 0.40 27.16 -16.06
CA ALA A 154 0.39 27.55 -17.46
C ALA A 154 1.84 27.83 -17.87
N PRO A 155 2.34 27.23 -18.97
CA PRO A 155 3.62 27.63 -19.51
C PRO A 155 3.50 29.14 -19.79
N VAL A 156 4.39 29.94 -19.20
CA VAL A 156 4.49 31.37 -19.44
C VAL A 156 4.50 31.54 -20.95
N GLY A 157 3.43 32.13 -21.48
CA GLY A 157 3.16 32.23 -22.90
C GLY A 157 4.34 32.91 -23.60
N ARG A 158 4.73 32.30 -24.68
CA ARG A 158 5.35 33.01 -25.77
C ARG A 158 4.32 34.05 -26.20
N GLU A 159 4.44 35.25 -25.68
CA GLU A 159 3.70 36.39 -26.18
C GLU A 159 4.16 36.59 -27.61
N SER A 160 3.23 36.34 -28.51
CA SER A 160 3.34 36.46 -29.94
C SER A 160 3.86 37.83 -30.32
N ASP A 161 5.06 37.86 -30.93
CA ASP A 161 5.40 38.89 -31.93
C ASP A 161 4.37 38.84 -33.06
N GLN A 162 3.46 39.82 -33.08
CA GLN A 162 2.83 40.36 -34.28
C GLN A 162 2.71 41.88 -34.18
#